data_303465b0cdbc19c9bf8e31f621a78089
#
_entry.id   303465b0cdbc19c9bf8e31f621a78089
#
_cell.length_a   1.000
_cell.length_b   1.000
_cell.length_c   1.000
_cell.angle_alpha   90.00
_cell.angle_beta   90.00
_cell.angle_gamma   90.00
#
_symmetry.space_group_name_H-M   'P 1'
#
loop_
_entity.id
_entity.type
_entity.pdbx_description
1 polymer ?
#
loop_
_entity_poly.entity_id
_entity_poly.type
_entity_poly.pdbx_seq_one_letter_code
_entity_poly.pdbx_strand_id
1 'polypeptide(L)'
;MVAQACARLAPAPRPVIPERSAGLSSEARSALRLVIDEMIPGADGMPAASEVGSLEYLEQLARDHPEVRDELETGLSRLRLLSIDDVAAPFTNLSPPQRLQALLEMEKRAPREFGLLRDYTYEAYYTRPRVWRLIGYDGPSVPDEHEDRDELLAPVRMMPRLYRLVL
;
A
#
# COMPACT_ATOMS: atom_id res chain seq x y z
N MET A 1 -60.58 -4.76 25.57
CA MET A 1 -59.23 -5.29 25.95
C MET A 1 -58.48 -5.57 24.68
N VAL A 2 -57.54 -4.70 24.31
CA VAL A 2 -56.71 -4.84 23.11
C VAL A 2 -55.35 -5.29 23.60
N ALA A 3 -54.91 -6.52 23.27
CA ALA A 3 -53.62 -7.07 23.59
C ALA A 3 -52.62 -6.55 22.55
N GLN A 4 -51.71 -5.67 22.97
CA GLN A 4 -50.55 -5.25 22.18
C GLN A 4 -49.51 -6.38 22.16
N ALA A 5 -49.32 -6.98 20.98
CA ALA A 5 -48.24 -7.91 20.73
C ALA A 5 -46.94 -7.14 20.56
N CYS A 6 -46.06 -7.18 21.57
CA CYS A 6 -44.69 -6.72 21.44
C CYS A 6 -43.92 -7.66 20.49
N ALA A 7 -43.73 -7.23 19.24
CA ALA A 7 -42.82 -7.90 18.33
C ALA A 7 -41.39 -7.70 18.85
N ARG A 8 -40.76 -8.79 19.32
CA ARG A 8 -39.34 -8.80 19.69
C ARG A 8 -38.54 -8.65 18.40
N LEU A 9 -37.87 -7.51 18.24
CA LEU A 9 -36.86 -7.36 17.20
C LEU A 9 -35.79 -8.45 17.38
N ALA A 10 -35.53 -9.19 16.30
CA ALA A 10 -34.43 -10.14 16.28
C ALA A 10 -33.10 -9.35 16.42
N PRO A 11 -32.13 -9.87 17.18
CA PRO A 11 -30.83 -9.23 17.33
C PRO A 11 -30.17 -9.11 15.93
N ALA A 12 -29.58 -7.94 15.67
CA ALA A 12 -28.84 -7.70 14.44
C ALA A 12 -27.73 -8.77 14.27
N PRO A 13 -27.48 -9.25 13.05
CA PRO A 13 -26.41 -10.20 12.81
C PRO A 13 -25.08 -9.60 13.29
N ARG A 14 -24.33 -10.37 14.06
CA ARG A 14 -22.99 -9.97 14.49
C ARG A 14 -22.12 -9.77 13.25
N PRO A 15 -21.28 -8.71 13.20
CA PRO A 15 -20.33 -8.56 12.12
C PRO A 15 -19.45 -9.81 12.05
N VAL A 16 -19.43 -10.45 10.89
CA VAL A 16 -18.52 -11.56 10.60
C VAL A 16 -17.13 -10.93 10.50
N ILE A 17 -16.31 -11.10 11.52
CA ILE A 17 -14.89 -10.77 11.45
C ILE A 17 -14.31 -11.81 10.48
N PRO A 18 -13.76 -11.40 9.31
CA PRO A 18 -13.16 -12.36 8.40
C PRO A 18 -12.06 -13.13 9.14
N GLU A 19 -12.06 -14.45 8.99
CA GLU A 19 -10.96 -15.28 9.51
C GLU A 19 -9.66 -14.70 8.93
N ARG A 20 -8.66 -14.46 9.80
CA ARG A 20 -7.35 -13.96 9.37
C ARG A 20 -6.83 -14.88 8.28
N SER A 21 -6.67 -14.36 7.08
CA SER A 21 -6.17 -15.12 5.95
C SER A 21 -4.73 -15.57 6.22
N ALA A 22 -4.32 -16.66 5.59
CA ALA A 22 -2.91 -17.06 5.61
C ALA A 22 -2.07 -15.89 5.06
N GLY A 23 -0.94 -15.59 5.72
CA GLY A 23 0.00 -14.56 5.24
C GLY A 23 0.67 -14.97 3.91
N LEU A 24 1.57 -14.12 3.43
CA LEU A 24 2.40 -14.43 2.27
C LEU A 24 3.20 -15.73 2.47
N SER A 25 3.43 -16.48 1.38
CA SER A 25 4.32 -17.63 1.42
C SER A 25 5.74 -17.21 1.76
N SER A 26 6.56 -18.13 2.27
CA SER A 26 7.97 -17.84 2.60
C SER A 26 8.78 -17.40 1.38
N GLU A 27 8.48 -17.95 0.21
CA GLU A 27 9.10 -17.55 -1.06
C GLU A 27 8.68 -16.13 -1.44
N ALA A 28 7.38 -15.84 -1.40
CA ALA A 28 6.84 -14.50 -1.68
C ALA A 28 7.42 -13.45 -0.72
N ARG A 29 7.51 -13.77 0.58
CA ARG A 29 8.13 -12.91 1.58
C ARG A 29 9.59 -12.59 1.26
N SER A 30 10.37 -13.61 0.90
CA SER A 30 11.79 -13.44 0.55
C SER A 30 11.97 -12.60 -0.71
N ALA A 31 11.15 -12.82 -1.72
CA ALA A 31 11.15 -12.02 -2.94
C ALA A 31 10.71 -10.57 -2.68
N LEU A 32 9.62 -10.38 -1.92
CA LEU A 32 9.09 -9.06 -1.58
C LEU A 32 10.13 -8.19 -0.85
N ARG A 33 10.87 -8.78 0.11
CA ARG A 33 11.95 -8.06 0.80
C ARG A 33 12.98 -7.50 -0.18
N LEU A 34 13.41 -8.30 -1.15
CA LEU A 34 14.38 -7.86 -2.16
C LEU A 34 13.77 -6.81 -3.09
N VAL A 35 12.51 -6.97 -3.47
CA VAL A 35 11.79 -6.00 -4.33
C VAL A 35 11.73 -4.63 -3.68
N ILE A 36 11.30 -4.56 -2.41
CA ILE A 36 11.16 -3.28 -1.71
C ILE A 36 12.51 -2.59 -1.50
N ASP A 37 13.59 -3.35 -1.26
CA ASP A 37 14.94 -2.80 -1.10
C ASP A 37 15.57 -2.37 -2.44
N GLU A 38 15.23 -3.02 -3.56
CA GLU A 38 15.64 -2.54 -4.89
C GLU A 38 14.87 -1.29 -5.33
N MET A 39 13.59 -1.16 -4.94
CA MET A 39 12.78 0.03 -5.24
C MET A 39 13.15 1.23 -4.38
N ILE A 40 13.47 1.00 -3.10
CA ILE A 40 13.89 2.04 -2.15
C ILE A 40 15.16 1.55 -1.45
N PRO A 41 16.32 1.67 -2.09
CA PRO A 41 17.59 1.34 -1.48
C PRO A 41 17.99 2.39 -0.43
N GLY A 42 18.76 1.98 0.58
CA GLY A 42 19.34 2.92 1.55
C GLY A 42 20.37 3.81 0.86
N ALA A 43 20.14 5.13 0.87
CA ALA A 43 21.05 6.12 0.28
C ALA A 43 20.84 7.50 0.91
N ASP A 44 21.86 8.35 0.87
CA ASP A 44 21.79 9.77 1.26
C ASP A 44 21.17 10.03 2.65
N GLY A 45 21.45 9.16 3.62
CA GLY A 45 20.89 9.26 4.98
C GLY A 45 19.49 8.68 5.13
N MET A 46 18.87 8.22 4.05
CA MET A 46 17.59 7.51 4.09
C MET A 46 17.82 6.01 4.23
N PRO A 47 17.09 5.31 5.11
CA PRO A 47 17.20 3.86 5.27
C PRO A 47 16.57 3.12 4.08
N ALA A 48 17.01 1.87 3.84
CA ALA A 48 16.33 0.97 2.92
C ALA A 48 14.91 0.62 3.41
N ALA A 49 14.03 0.22 2.49
CA ALA A 49 12.64 -0.06 2.83
C ALA A 49 12.49 -1.12 3.93
N SER A 50 13.27 -2.20 3.88
CA SER A 50 13.22 -3.25 4.91
C SER A 50 13.72 -2.79 6.29
N GLU A 51 14.56 -1.74 6.37
CA GLU A 51 15.11 -1.23 7.64
C GLU A 51 14.14 -0.40 8.47
N VAL A 52 13.02 -0.02 7.89
CA VAL A 52 11.99 0.79 8.56
C VAL A 52 10.72 0.02 8.89
N GLY A 53 10.72 -1.31 8.68
CA GLY A 53 9.57 -2.17 8.96
C GLY A 53 8.53 -2.19 7.85
N SER A 54 8.92 -1.85 6.60
CA SER A 54 7.99 -1.88 5.46
C SER A 54 7.55 -3.31 5.13
N LEU A 55 8.44 -4.30 5.26
CA LEU A 55 8.09 -5.70 5.03
C LEU A 55 7.03 -6.19 6.02
N GLU A 56 7.24 -5.92 7.30
CA GLU A 56 6.31 -6.30 8.38
C GLU A 56 4.93 -5.66 8.19
N TYR A 57 4.91 -4.43 7.72
CA TYR A 57 3.67 -3.73 7.38
C TYR A 57 2.93 -4.43 6.24
N LEU A 58 3.61 -4.74 5.14
CA LEU A 58 3.00 -5.44 4.00
C LEU A 58 2.53 -6.85 4.36
N GLU A 59 3.27 -7.55 5.21
CA GLU A 59 2.83 -8.84 5.75
C GLU A 59 1.57 -8.73 6.60
N GLN A 60 1.47 -7.68 7.42
CA GLN A 60 0.27 -7.45 8.21
C GLN A 60 -0.91 -7.06 7.31
N LEU A 61 -0.67 -6.17 6.36
CA LEU A 61 -1.69 -5.74 5.39
C LEU A 61 -2.23 -6.93 4.59
N ALA A 62 -1.35 -7.83 4.11
CA ALA A 62 -1.74 -9.05 3.40
C ALA A 62 -2.52 -10.06 4.27
N ARG A 63 -2.29 -10.06 5.60
CA ARG A 63 -3.10 -10.88 6.54
C ARG A 63 -4.48 -10.31 6.77
N ASP A 64 -4.58 -8.99 6.85
CA ASP A 64 -5.84 -8.31 7.15
C ASP A 64 -6.70 -8.12 5.90
N HIS A 65 -6.07 -8.09 4.69
CA HIS A 65 -6.68 -7.84 3.40
C HIS A 65 -6.32 -8.92 2.39
N PRO A 66 -7.16 -9.95 2.20
CA PRO A 66 -6.89 -11.04 1.24
C PRO A 66 -6.65 -10.57 -0.19
N GLU A 67 -7.33 -9.50 -0.61
CA GLU A 67 -7.16 -8.89 -1.91
C GLU A 67 -5.74 -8.33 -2.13
N VAL A 68 -5.17 -7.68 -1.10
CA VAL A 68 -3.79 -7.18 -1.14
C VAL A 68 -2.79 -8.33 -1.23
N ARG A 69 -3.03 -9.40 -0.46
CA ARG A 69 -2.20 -10.60 -0.56
C ARG A 69 -2.20 -11.15 -1.98
N ASP A 70 -3.38 -11.31 -2.59
CA ASP A 70 -3.52 -11.88 -3.93
C ASP A 70 -2.87 -10.99 -4.99
N GLU A 71 -2.93 -9.67 -4.83
CA GLU A 71 -2.24 -8.71 -5.70
C GLU A 71 -0.71 -8.79 -5.55
N LEU A 72 -0.19 -8.84 -4.33
CA LEU A 72 1.24 -9.00 -4.06
C LEU A 72 1.77 -10.34 -4.62
N GLU A 73 1.08 -11.44 -4.36
CA GLU A 73 1.48 -12.76 -4.87
C GLU A 73 1.42 -12.83 -6.39
N THR A 74 0.44 -12.20 -7.02
CA THR A 74 0.33 -12.09 -8.48
C THR A 74 1.52 -11.31 -9.05
N GLY A 75 1.84 -10.14 -8.47
CA GLY A 75 2.98 -9.33 -8.89
C GLY A 75 4.32 -10.07 -8.76
N LEU A 76 4.54 -10.71 -7.61
CA LEU A 76 5.76 -11.50 -7.36
C LEU A 76 5.87 -12.73 -8.25
N SER A 77 4.74 -13.41 -8.53
CA SER A 77 4.71 -14.54 -9.47
C SER A 77 5.04 -14.08 -10.88
N ARG A 78 4.54 -12.92 -11.31
CA ARG A 78 4.87 -12.34 -12.60
C ARG A 78 6.35 -11.99 -12.70
N LEU A 79 6.91 -11.36 -11.68
CA LEU A 79 8.34 -11.04 -11.61
C LEU A 79 9.19 -12.32 -11.68
N ARG A 80 8.81 -13.37 -10.96
CA ARG A 80 9.50 -14.67 -11.00
C ARG A 80 9.51 -15.27 -12.41
N LEU A 81 8.38 -15.26 -13.10
CA LEU A 81 8.29 -15.80 -14.47
C LEU A 81 9.21 -15.02 -15.41
N LEU A 82 9.18 -13.69 -15.37
CA LEU A 82 10.06 -12.85 -16.20
C LEU A 82 11.54 -13.10 -15.89
N SER A 83 11.90 -13.24 -14.62
CA SER A 83 13.28 -13.54 -14.21
C SER A 83 13.76 -14.90 -14.71
N ILE A 84 12.89 -15.92 -14.69
CA ILE A 84 13.22 -17.26 -15.22
C ILE A 84 13.38 -17.21 -16.73
N ASP A 85 12.49 -16.53 -17.44
CA ASP A 85 12.52 -16.41 -18.90
C ASP A 85 13.79 -15.70 -19.38
N ASP A 86 14.19 -14.63 -18.70
CA ASP A 86 15.27 -13.77 -19.17
C ASP A 86 16.66 -14.22 -18.66
N VAL A 87 16.73 -14.75 -17.41
CA VAL A 87 18.00 -15.08 -16.71
C VAL A 87 18.09 -16.54 -16.27
N ALA A 88 17.03 -17.32 -16.48
CA ALA A 88 16.90 -18.73 -16.08
C ALA A 88 17.09 -18.98 -14.56
N ALA A 89 16.81 -17.97 -13.72
CA ALA A 89 16.94 -18.06 -12.26
C ALA A 89 15.79 -17.34 -11.55
N PRO A 90 15.35 -17.82 -10.37
CA PRO A 90 14.41 -17.11 -9.52
C PRO A 90 14.97 -15.74 -9.12
N PHE A 91 14.10 -14.74 -8.98
CA PHE A 91 14.47 -13.37 -8.61
C PHE A 91 15.34 -13.30 -7.33
N THR A 92 15.07 -14.17 -6.36
CA THR A 92 15.82 -14.27 -5.10
C THR A 92 17.28 -14.70 -5.27
N ASN A 93 17.63 -15.32 -6.38
CA ASN A 93 18.98 -15.79 -6.68
C ASN A 93 19.76 -14.82 -7.58
N LEU A 94 19.13 -13.75 -8.04
CA LEU A 94 19.75 -12.76 -8.91
C LEU A 94 20.70 -11.86 -8.12
N SER A 95 21.78 -11.42 -8.76
CA SER A 95 22.62 -10.33 -8.25
C SER A 95 21.87 -8.98 -8.28
N PRO A 96 22.31 -7.97 -7.49
CA PRO A 96 21.63 -6.66 -7.49
C PRO A 96 21.44 -6.03 -8.87
N PRO A 97 22.44 -6.00 -9.77
CA PRO A 97 22.22 -5.48 -11.12
C PRO A 97 21.19 -6.26 -11.94
N GLN A 98 21.14 -7.59 -11.76
CA GLN A 98 20.15 -8.45 -12.44
C GLN A 98 18.75 -8.23 -11.87
N ARG A 99 18.61 -8.01 -10.54
CA ARG A 99 17.31 -7.68 -9.93
C ARG A 99 16.75 -6.37 -10.45
N LEU A 100 17.59 -5.33 -10.51
CA LEU A 100 17.20 -4.05 -11.10
C LEU A 100 16.74 -4.22 -12.55
N GLN A 101 17.50 -4.97 -13.36
CA GLN A 101 17.13 -5.23 -14.75
C GLN A 101 15.80 -5.99 -14.84
N ALA A 102 15.56 -6.98 -13.97
CA ALA A 102 14.31 -7.73 -13.95
C ALA A 102 13.10 -6.84 -13.59
N LEU A 103 13.26 -5.87 -12.66
CA LEU A 103 12.24 -4.90 -12.32
C LEU A 103 11.96 -3.93 -13.48
N LEU A 104 13.00 -3.45 -14.18
CA LEU A 104 12.85 -2.60 -15.37
C LEU A 104 12.14 -3.33 -16.52
N GLU A 105 12.42 -4.61 -16.71
CA GLU A 105 11.70 -5.43 -17.70
C GLU A 105 10.26 -5.69 -17.26
N MET A 106 10.01 -5.88 -15.97
CA MET A 106 8.64 -6.00 -15.45
C MET A 106 7.83 -4.73 -15.67
N GLU A 107 8.43 -3.55 -15.46
CA GLU A 107 7.77 -2.26 -15.71
C GLU A 107 7.29 -2.15 -17.17
N LYS A 108 8.09 -2.62 -18.13
CA LYS A 108 7.75 -2.58 -19.56
C LYS A 108 6.71 -3.64 -19.95
N ARG A 109 6.86 -4.89 -19.46
CA ARG A 109 6.10 -6.05 -19.91
C ARG A 109 4.85 -6.35 -19.07
N ALA A 110 4.79 -5.84 -17.84
CA ALA A 110 3.71 -6.03 -16.89
C ALA A 110 3.49 -4.75 -16.04
N PRO A 111 3.19 -3.60 -16.67
CA PRO A 111 3.16 -2.29 -16.00
C PRO A 111 2.12 -2.20 -14.88
N ARG A 112 1.03 -2.95 -14.97
CA ARG A 112 -0.01 -2.99 -13.93
C ARG A 112 0.52 -3.65 -12.65
N GLU A 113 1.08 -4.83 -12.77
CA GLU A 113 1.61 -5.62 -11.65
C GLU A 113 2.84 -4.93 -11.04
N PHE A 114 3.69 -4.32 -11.85
CA PHE A 114 4.79 -3.48 -11.37
C PHE A 114 4.27 -2.26 -10.59
N GLY A 115 3.25 -1.57 -11.12
CA GLY A 115 2.62 -0.43 -10.46
C GLY A 115 2.08 -0.79 -9.08
N LEU A 116 1.40 -1.92 -8.94
CA LEU A 116 0.90 -2.42 -7.65
C LEU A 116 2.04 -2.65 -6.65
N LEU A 117 3.10 -3.36 -7.05
CA LEU A 117 4.26 -3.59 -6.17
C LEU A 117 4.93 -2.28 -5.74
N ARG A 118 5.08 -1.33 -6.67
CA ARG A 118 5.63 -0.01 -6.39
C ARG A 118 4.76 0.77 -5.40
N ASP A 119 3.46 0.84 -5.65
CA ASP A 119 2.54 1.64 -4.86
C ASP A 119 2.43 1.11 -3.42
N TYR A 120 2.35 -0.21 -3.24
CA TYR A 120 2.44 -0.85 -1.92
C TYR A 120 3.78 -0.62 -1.23
N THR A 121 4.89 -0.64 -1.99
CA THR A 121 6.22 -0.34 -1.44
C THR A 121 6.29 1.09 -0.92
N TYR A 122 5.80 2.05 -1.69
CA TYR A 122 5.78 3.47 -1.30
C TYR A 122 4.85 3.72 -0.11
N GLU A 123 3.66 3.13 -0.11
CA GLU A 123 2.76 3.18 1.04
C GLU A 123 3.45 2.65 2.30
N ALA A 124 4.02 1.43 2.21
CA ALA A 124 4.69 0.80 3.33
C ALA A 124 5.88 1.61 3.85
N TYR A 125 6.61 2.32 3.01
CA TYR A 125 7.76 3.13 3.38
C TYR A 125 7.36 4.50 3.95
N TYR A 126 6.59 5.27 3.19
CA TYR A 126 6.25 6.65 3.55
C TYR A 126 5.20 6.78 4.66
N THR A 127 4.60 5.70 5.11
CA THR A 127 3.76 5.67 6.32
C THR A 127 4.54 5.41 7.61
N ARG A 128 5.88 5.26 7.54
CA ARG A 128 6.70 4.99 8.73
C ARG A 128 7.09 6.26 9.47
N PRO A 129 6.86 6.34 10.80
CA PRO A 129 7.24 7.52 11.59
C PRO A 129 8.73 7.86 11.55
N ARG A 130 9.61 6.83 11.36
CA ARG A 130 11.04 7.05 11.18
C ARG A 130 11.33 7.81 9.88
N VAL A 131 10.66 7.46 8.79
CA VAL A 131 10.78 8.14 7.50
C VAL A 131 10.25 9.56 7.59
N TRP A 132 9.09 9.76 8.23
CA TRP A 132 8.51 11.11 8.44
C TRP A 132 9.50 12.08 9.09
N ARG A 133 10.15 11.64 10.18
CA ARG A 133 11.17 12.47 10.84
C ARG A 133 12.35 12.83 9.94
N LEU A 134 12.78 11.91 9.07
CA LEU A 134 13.91 12.14 8.16
C LEU A 134 13.56 13.12 7.03
N ILE A 135 12.33 13.11 6.55
CA ILE A 135 11.86 14.03 5.50
C ILE A 135 11.24 15.32 6.06
N GLY A 136 11.23 15.52 7.38
CA GLY A 136 10.63 16.70 8.00
C GLY A 136 9.11 16.76 7.92
N TYR A 137 8.45 15.59 7.88
CA TYR A 137 6.99 15.51 7.87
C TYR A 137 6.48 15.22 9.29
N ASP A 138 5.67 16.12 9.81
CA ASP A 138 5.15 16.05 11.19
C ASP A 138 3.95 15.10 11.37
N GLY A 139 3.55 14.43 10.29
CA GLY A 139 2.40 13.54 10.27
C GLY A 139 1.14 14.20 9.71
N PRO A 140 0.03 13.45 9.58
CA PRO A 140 -1.23 14.01 9.13
C PRO A 140 -1.72 15.02 10.15
N SER A 141 -1.76 16.30 9.79
CA SER A 141 -2.42 17.33 10.57
C SER A 141 -3.92 17.18 10.39
N VAL A 142 -4.60 16.74 11.43
CA VAL A 142 -6.06 16.93 11.51
C VAL A 142 -6.26 18.40 11.88
N PRO A 143 -6.98 19.20 11.10
CA PRO A 143 -7.34 20.55 11.51
C PRO A 143 -7.99 20.50 12.90
N ASP A 144 -7.56 21.39 13.79
CA ASP A 144 -8.18 21.48 15.12
C ASP A 144 -9.68 21.67 14.91
N GLU A 145 -10.52 20.93 15.63
CA GLU A 145 -11.99 21.04 15.54
C GLU A 145 -12.51 22.49 15.79
N HIS A 146 -11.61 23.35 16.23
CA HIS A 146 -11.86 24.77 16.53
C HIS A 146 -11.43 25.74 15.42
N GLU A 147 -10.77 25.30 14.36
CA GLU A 147 -10.58 26.16 13.20
C GLU A 147 -11.95 26.40 12.55
N ASP A 148 -12.41 27.65 12.62
CA ASP A 148 -13.69 28.05 12.03
C ASP A 148 -13.65 27.74 10.53
N ARG A 149 -14.39 26.72 10.14
CA ARG A 149 -14.47 26.24 8.74
C ARG A 149 -14.83 27.38 7.79
N ASP A 150 -15.58 28.35 8.27
CA ASP A 150 -15.97 29.52 7.49
C ASP A 150 -14.79 30.47 7.27
N GLU A 151 -13.88 30.60 8.23
CA GLU A 151 -12.63 31.37 8.08
C GLU A 151 -11.68 30.69 7.10
N LEU A 152 -11.51 29.38 7.16
CA LEU A 152 -10.70 28.60 6.21
C LEU A 152 -11.24 28.66 4.77
N LEU A 153 -12.55 28.73 4.62
CA LEU A 153 -13.21 28.80 3.31
C LEU A 153 -13.35 30.24 2.75
N ALA A 154 -13.15 31.25 3.57
CA ALA A 154 -13.28 32.64 3.16
C ALA A 154 -12.42 33.01 1.94
N PRO A 155 -11.13 32.65 1.86
CA PRO A 155 -10.31 32.93 0.68
C PRO A 155 -10.84 32.25 -0.60
N VAL A 156 -11.34 31.01 -0.48
CA VAL A 156 -11.86 30.25 -1.60
C VAL A 156 -13.18 30.82 -2.11
N ARG A 157 -14.05 31.31 -1.23
CA ARG A 157 -15.31 31.98 -1.58
C ARG A 157 -15.09 33.28 -2.34
N MET A 158 -13.94 33.96 -2.11
CA MET A 158 -13.57 35.20 -2.80
C MET A 158 -12.90 34.96 -4.16
N MET A 159 -12.51 33.70 -4.48
CA MET A 159 -11.89 33.38 -5.76
C MET A 159 -12.91 33.48 -6.89
N PRO A 160 -12.51 34.02 -8.05
CA PRO A 160 -13.36 33.98 -9.25
C PRO A 160 -13.61 32.54 -9.65
N ARG A 161 -14.81 32.25 -10.17
CA ARG A 161 -15.16 30.90 -10.63
C ARG A 161 -14.19 30.47 -11.74
N LEU A 162 -13.44 29.40 -11.48
CA LEU A 162 -12.40 28.90 -12.40
C LEU A 162 -12.94 28.02 -13.52
N TYR A 163 -14.24 27.66 -13.50
CA TYR A 163 -14.87 26.89 -14.57
C TYR A 163 -15.56 27.80 -15.56
N ARG A 164 -15.36 27.52 -16.84
CA ARG A 164 -16.13 28.15 -17.92
C ARG A 164 -17.49 27.44 -18.01
N LEU A 165 -18.56 28.21 -17.98
CA LEU A 165 -19.83 27.71 -18.47
C LEU A 165 -19.66 27.46 -19.98
N VAL A 166 -19.71 26.20 -20.40
CA VAL A 166 -19.83 25.83 -21.81
C VAL A 166 -21.29 26.02 -22.14
N LEU A 167 -21.57 27.05 -22.91
CA LEU A 167 -22.90 27.29 -23.53
C LEU A 167 -23.09 26.39 -24.73
#